data_d623fea0bca493e2e180d64e96564fc0
#
_entry.id   d623fea0bca493e2e180d64e96564fc0
#
_cell.length_a   1.000
_cell.length_b   1.000
_cell.length_c   1.000
_cell.angle_alpha   90.00
_cell.angle_beta   90.00
_cell.angle_gamma   90.00
#
_symmetry.space_group_name_H-M   'P 1'
#
loop_
_entity.id
_entity.type
_entity.pdbx_description
1 polymer ?
#
loop_
_entity_poly.entity_id
_entity_poly.type
_entity_poly.pdbx_seq_one_letter_code
_entity_poly.pdbx_strand_id
1 'polypeptide(L)'
;MRILNLSSLYEGHEGVGKLSCLLILELGLLPSEILELDWADIDLDFGVVTVAKGSTKRVLRLEADVKQYLLAIKDINSQGLLLGKVYTRQWLYKQIQTYVSDCGLSNVTAQVLRQQFILRQIEKGTGAFELARLLGLKSPVTLEKYYKT
;
A
#
# COMPACT_ATOMS: atom_id res chain seq x y z
N MET A 1 -19.52 5.86 2.49
CA MET A 1 -18.31 5.04 2.74
C MET A 1 -17.78 5.34 4.12
N ARG A 2 -17.34 4.33 4.80
CA ARG A 2 -16.87 4.46 6.18
C ARG A 2 -15.53 3.77 6.37
N ILE A 3 -14.81 4.20 7.40
CA ILE A 3 -13.54 3.58 7.80
C ILE A 3 -13.84 2.25 8.48
N LEU A 4 -13.19 1.21 8.00
CA LEU A 4 -13.33 -0.15 8.53
C LEU A 4 -12.28 -0.42 9.60
N ASN A 5 -12.60 -1.33 10.53
CA ASN A 5 -11.61 -1.85 11.47
C ASN A 5 -10.84 -2.97 10.79
N LEU A 6 -9.61 -2.70 10.41
CA LEU A 6 -8.72 -3.63 9.71
C LEU A 6 -7.52 -4.04 10.56
N SER A 7 -7.64 -3.91 11.89
CA SER A 7 -6.54 -4.21 12.80
C SER A 7 -6.03 -5.65 12.68
N SER A 8 -6.90 -6.60 12.34
CA SER A 8 -6.50 -8.00 12.18
C SER A 8 -5.47 -8.20 11.06
N LEU A 9 -5.40 -7.28 10.09
CA LEU A 9 -4.40 -7.36 9.02
C LEU A 9 -2.97 -7.18 9.53
N TYR A 10 -2.81 -6.57 10.69
CA TYR A 10 -1.49 -6.36 11.31
C TYR A 10 -1.04 -7.56 12.14
N GLU A 11 -1.94 -8.45 12.47
CA GLU A 11 -1.70 -9.56 13.38
C GLU A 11 -1.61 -10.92 12.69
N GLY A 12 -1.88 -10.99 11.39
CA GLY A 12 -1.84 -12.24 10.65
C GLY A 12 -0.41 -12.74 10.40
N HIS A 13 -0.32 -13.93 9.80
CA HIS A 13 0.97 -14.55 9.51
C HIS A 13 1.76 -13.77 8.47
N GLU A 14 3.09 -13.85 8.56
CA GLU A 14 4.00 -13.19 7.65
C GLU A 14 3.88 -13.73 6.22
N GLY A 15 4.17 -12.89 5.22
CA GLY A 15 4.17 -13.30 3.83
C GLY A 15 3.80 -12.17 2.90
N VAL A 16 3.73 -12.50 1.60
CA VAL A 16 3.44 -11.52 0.55
C VAL A 16 2.04 -10.91 0.72
N GLY A 17 1.07 -11.71 1.16
CA GLY A 17 -0.29 -11.21 1.37
C GLY A 17 -0.33 -10.11 2.42
N LYS A 18 0.31 -10.33 3.57
CA LYS A 18 0.37 -9.32 4.63
C LYS A 18 1.10 -8.08 4.18
N LEU A 19 2.28 -8.26 3.61
CA LEU A 19 3.09 -7.14 3.14
C LEU A 19 2.30 -6.29 2.13
N SER A 20 1.67 -6.93 1.16
CA SER A 20 0.91 -6.23 0.14
C SER A 20 -0.29 -5.49 0.72
N CYS A 21 -1.04 -6.11 1.62
CA CYS A 21 -2.17 -5.46 2.29
C CYS A 21 -1.72 -4.21 3.05
N LEU A 22 -0.63 -4.29 3.79
CA LEU A 22 -0.12 -3.15 4.55
C LEU A 22 0.38 -2.04 3.64
N LEU A 23 1.05 -2.38 2.53
CA LEU A 23 1.50 -1.39 1.56
C LEU A 23 0.34 -0.64 0.92
N ILE A 24 -0.75 -1.33 0.61
CA ILE A 24 -1.93 -0.69 0.05
C ILE A 24 -2.62 0.18 1.10
N LEU A 25 -2.83 -0.37 2.28
CA LEU A 25 -3.59 0.31 3.34
C LEU A 25 -2.86 1.55 3.85
N GLU A 26 -1.55 1.48 4.01
CA GLU A 26 -0.78 2.59 4.59
C GLU A 26 -0.21 3.56 3.58
N LEU A 27 0.05 3.12 2.35
CA LEU A 27 0.66 3.96 1.32
C LEU A 27 -0.24 4.23 0.12
N GLY A 28 -1.36 3.53 0.03
CA GLY A 28 -2.27 3.70 -1.11
C GLY A 28 -1.73 3.16 -2.42
N LEU A 29 -0.81 2.21 -2.38
CA LEU A 29 -0.23 1.67 -3.61
C LEU A 29 -1.23 0.84 -4.39
N LEU A 30 -1.04 0.81 -5.71
CA LEU A 30 -1.74 -0.14 -6.57
C LEU A 30 -0.99 -1.48 -6.56
N PRO A 31 -1.69 -2.61 -6.75
CA PRO A 31 -1.00 -3.90 -6.89
C PRO A 31 0.09 -3.88 -7.96
N SER A 32 -0.15 -3.23 -9.11
CA SER A 32 0.87 -3.10 -10.15
C SER A 32 2.13 -2.38 -9.67
N GLU A 33 1.98 -1.41 -8.79
CA GLU A 33 3.11 -0.70 -8.21
C GLU A 33 3.90 -1.58 -7.24
N ILE A 34 3.21 -2.41 -6.48
CA ILE A 34 3.87 -3.36 -5.56
C ILE A 34 4.71 -4.37 -6.35
N LEU A 35 4.17 -4.85 -7.48
CA LEU A 35 4.88 -5.82 -8.33
C LEU A 35 6.19 -5.26 -8.90
N GLU A 36 6.24 -3.95 -9.11
CA GLU A 36 7.41 -3.28 -9.70
C GLU A 36 8.35 -2.70 -8.64
N LEU A 37 7.95 -2.71 -7.38
CA LEU A 37 8.74 -2.09 -6.32
C LEU A 37 10.02 -2.86 -6.08
N ASP A 38 11.13 -2.11 -5.98
CA ASP A 38 12.46 -2.67 -5.81
C ASP A 38 13.02 -2.22 -4.45
N TRP A 39 13.87 -3.04 -3.85
CA TRP A 39 14.54 -2.66 -2.62
C TRP A 39 15.31 -1.34 -2.74
N ALA A 40 15.82 -1.04 -3.94
CA ALA A 40 16.51 0.23 -4.19
C ALA A 40 15.60 1.45 -4.06
N ASP A 41 14.28 1.26 -4.17
CA ASP A 41 13.30 2.33 -4.02
C ASP A 41 12.96 2.61 -2.56
N ILE A 42 13.43 1.78 -1.65
CA ILE A 42 13.06 1.84 -0.23
C ILE A 42 14.28 2.31 0.57
N ASP A 43 14.14 3.45 1.23
CA ASP A 43 15.17 3.99 2.11
C ASP A 43 14.67 3.85 3.55
N LEU A 44 15.14 2.81 4.23
CA LEU A 44 14.71 2.52 5.59
C LEU A 44 15.32 3.47 6.62
N ASP A 45 16.48 4.07 6.30
CA ASP A 45 17.11 5.03 7.20
C ASP A 45 16.30 6.34 7.26
N PHE A 46 15.89 6.85 6.09
CA PHE A 46 15.03 8.04 6.03
C PHE A 46 13.56 7.71 6.16
N GLY A 47 13.18 6.44 6.05
CA GLY A 47 11.77 6.03 6.19
C GLY A 47 10.91 6.47 5.03
N VAL A 48 11.40 6.34 3.80
CA VAL A 48 10.64 6.73 2.61
C VAL A 48 10.73 5.65 1.54
N VAL A 49 9.74 5.64 0.65
CA VAL A 49 9.74 4.81 -0.54
C VAL A 49 9.44 5.68 -1.75
N THR A 50 10.14 5.44 -2.83
CA THR A 50 9.94 6.15 -4.09
C THR A 50 9.15 5.25 -5.03
N VAL A 51 8.02 5.76 -5.53
CA VAL A 51 7.18 5.05 -6.49
C VAL A 51 7.25 5.83 -7.81
N ALA A 52 7.83 5.21 -8.81
CA ALA A 52 7.93 5.81 -10.14
C ALA A 52 7.09 4.97 -11.09
N LYS A 53 6.09 5.58 -11.72
CA LYS A 53 5.26 4.91 -12.71
C LYS A 53 5.04 5.86 -13.87
N GLY A 54 5.47 5.44 -15.07
CA GLY A 54 5.40 6.29 -16.24
C GLY A 54 6.22 7.56 -16.04
N SER A 55 5.62 8.70 -16.27
CA SER A 55 6.26 10.02 -16.10
C SER A 55 6.09 10.58 -14.68
N THR A 56 5.34 9.91 -13.82
CA THR A 56 5.10 10.39 -12.46
C THR A 56 6.04 9.71 -11.49
N LYS A 57 6.51 10.49 -10.52
CA LYS A 57 7.36 9.97 -9.45
C LYS A 57 6.87 10.60 -8.16
N ARG A 58 6.67 9.78 -7.14
CA ARG A 58 6.27 10.28 -5.85
C ARG A 58 7.06 9.60 -4.75
N VAL A 59 7.30 10.37 -3.68
CA VAL A 59 7.99 9.87 -2.50
C VAL A 59 6.98 9.79 -1.38
N LEU A 60 6.87 8.61 -0.77
CA LEU A 60 5.91 8.35 0.28
C LEU A 60 6.64 8.05 1.58
N ARG A 61 6.07 8.56 2.67
CA ARG A 61 6.63 8.31 4.00
C ARG A 61 6.16 6.96 4.52
N LEU A 62 7.12 6.16 5.02
CA LEU A 62 6.81 4.88 5.64
C LEU A 62 6.37 5.12 7.09
N GLU A 63 5.17 4.63 7.41
CA GLU A 63 4.70 4.63 8.78
C GLU A 63 5.35 3.48 9.57
N ALA A 64 5.25 3.55 10.89
CA ALA A 64 6.00 2.67 11.79
C ALA A 64 5.79 1.18 11.51
N ASP A 65 4.54 0.76 11.31
CA ASP A 65 4.23 -0.66 11.13
C ASP A 65 4.84 -1.24 9.86
N VAL A 66 4.69 -0.54 8.73
CA VAL A 66 5.29 -1.00 7.46
C VAL A 66 6.79 -0.93 7.52
N LYS A 67 7.34 0.15 8.10
CA LYS A 67 8.79 0.30 8.23
C LYS A 67 9.38 -0.86 9.03
N GLN A 68 8.78 -1.19 10.16
CA GLN A 68 9.27 -2.29 11.00
C GLN A 68 9.14 -3.64 10.30
N TYR A 69 8.05 -3.84 9.55
CA TYR A 69 7.89 -5.05 8.77
C TYR A 69 9.02 -5.20 7.74
N LEU A 70 9.31 -4.13 7.00
CA LEU A 70 10.36 -4.15 5.99
C LEU A 70 11.74 -4.37 6.62
N LEU A 71 12.00 -3.75 7.79
CA LEU A 71 13.25 -3.99 8.52
C LEU A 71 13.38 -5.45 8.94
N ALA A 72 12.27 -6.08 9.35
CA ALA A 72 12.28 -7.45 9.81
C ALA A 72 12.56 -8.46 8.68
N ILE A 73 12.09 -8.19 7.46
CA ILE A 73 12.28 -9.11 6.33
C ILE A 73 13.55 -8.81 5.53
N LYS A 74 14.15 -7.63 5.70
CA LYS A 74 15.37 -7.28 4.98
C LYS A 74 16.57 -8.03 5.55
N ASP A 75 17.39 -8.58 4.67
CA ASP A 75 18.65 -9.22 5.03
C ASP A 75 19.75 -8.78 4.07
N ILE A 76 20.95 -9.34 4.21
CA ILE A 76 22.09 -8.97 3.40
C ILE A 76 21.90 -9.28 1.91
N ASN A 77 20.99 -10.19 1.60
CA ASN A 77 20.71 -10.58 0.21
C ASN A 77 19.52 -9.84 -0.39
N SER A 78 18.94 -8.91 0.35
CA SER A 78 17.78 -8.15 -0.13
C SER A 78 18.20 -7.14 -1.20
N GLN A 79 17.98 -7.52 -2.45
CA GLN A 79 18.21 -6.68 -3.62
C GLN A 79 17.26 -7.08 -4.74
N GLY A 80 17.06 -6.20 -5.71
CA GLY A 80 16.09 -6.44 -6.77
C GLY A 80 14.66 -6.21 -6.29
N LEU A 81 13.72 -6.88 -6.93
CA LEU A 81 12.30 -6.70 -6.62
C LEU A 81 11.98 -7.06 -5.18
N LEU A 82 11.15 -6.24 -4.54
CA LEU A 82 10.73 -6.47 -3.16
C LEU A 82 10.13 -7.86 -2.98
N LEU A 83 9.30 -8.33 -3.92
CA LEU A 83 8.66 -9.64 -3.85
C LEU A 83 9.57 -10.78 -4.30
N GLY A 84 10.79 -10.49 -4.73
CA GLY A 84 11.81 -11.49 -5.05
C GLY A 84 11.86 -11.91 -6.52
N LYS A 85 10.75 -11.83 -7.22
CA LYS A 85 10.69 -12.14 -8.66
C LYS A 85 9.44 -11.53 -9.28
N VAL A 86 9.33 -11.65 -10.61
CA VAL A 86 8.17 -11.13 -11.34
C VAL A 86 6.99 -12.07 -11.16
N TYR A 87 5.88 -11.51 -10.68
CA TYR A 87 4.61 -12.23 -10.53
C TYR A 87 3.53 -11.53 -11.36
N THR A 88 2.44 -12.24 -11.63
CA THR A 88 1.28 -11.65 -12.31
C THR A 88 0.40 -10.90 -11.31
N ARG A 89 -0.43 -9.99 -11.82
CA ARG A 89 -1.43 -9.32 -10.98
C ARG A 89 -2.43 -10.31 -10.40
N GLN A 90 -2.84 -11.30 -11.18
CA GLN A 90 -3.76 -12.35 -10.71
C GLN A 90 -3.18 -13.10 -9.52
N TRP A 91 -1.89 -13.43 -9.59
CA TRP A 91 -1.21 -14.08 -8.47
C TRP A 91 -1.25 -13.20 -7.22
N LEU A 92 -0.94 -11.92 -7.37
CA LEU A 92 -0.91 -11.00 -6.24
C LEU A 92 -2.30 -10.80 -5.63
N TYR A 93 -3.33 -10.64 -6.47
CA TYR A 93 -4.71 -10.53 -5.98
C TYR A 93 -5.10 -11.77 -5.17
N LYS A 94 -4.68 -12.94 -5.62
CA LYS A 94 -4.98 -14.19 -4.89
C LYS A 94 -4.27 -14.21 -3.53
N GLN A 95 -3.02 -13.74 -3.47
CA GLN A 95 -2.30 -13.66 -2.21
C GLN A 95 -3.00 -12.71 -1.23
N ILE A 96 -3.44 -11.57 -1.71
CA ILE A 96 -4.17 -10.60 -0.90
C ILE A 96 -5.49 -11.21 -0.41
N GLN A 97 -6.25 -11.82 -1.29
CA GLN A 97 -7.55 -12.42 -0.96
C GLN A 97 -7.40 -13.51 0.10
N THR A 98 -6.43 -14.39 -0.07
CA THR A 98 -6.16 -15.46 0.88
C THR A 98 -5.80 -14.90 2.25
N TYR A 99 -4.91 -13.91 2.29
CA TYR A 99 -4.50 -13.31 3.55
C TYR A 99 -5.67 -12.63 4.26
N VAL A 100 -6.46 -11.83 3.54
CA VAL A 100 -7.63 -11.14 4.09
C VAL A 100 -8.61 -12.16 4.67
N SER A 101 -8.87 -13.23 3.94
CA SER A 101 -9.76 -14.30 4.40
C SER A 101 -9.23 -14.98 5.66
N ASP A 102 -7.93 -15.27 5.70
CA ASP A 102 -7.28 -15.89 6.86
C ASP A 102 -7.34 -14.98 8.09
N CYS A 103 -7.41 -13.67 7.89
CA CYS A 103 -7.57 -12.70 8.97
C CYS A 103 -9.03 -12.52 9.41
N GLY A 104 -9.95 -13.32 8.86
CA GLY A 104 -11.35 -13.28 9.25
C GLY A 104 -12.17 -12.15 8.64
N LEU A 105 -11.65 -11.53 7.59
CA LEU A 105 -12.34 -10.43 6.91
C LEU A 105 -12.99 -10.93 5.62
N SER A 106 -14.15 -10.37 5.30
CA SER A 106 -14.86 -10.64 4.06
C SER A 106 -15.07 -9.33 3.30
N ASN A 107 -15.19 -9.45 1.97
CA ASN A 107 -15.46 -8.30 1.09
C ASN A 107 -14.41 -7.19 1.17
N VAL A 108 -13.18 -7.55 1.56
CA VAL A 108 -12.04 -6.62 1.58
C VAL A 108 -11.10 -7.02 0.44
N THR A 109 -11.06 -6.18 -0.59
CA THR A 109 -10.22 -6.38 -1.77
C THR A 109 -9.09 -5.36 -1.78
N ALA A 110 -8.17 -5.50 -2.72
CA ALA A 110 -7.13 -4.48 -2.92
C ALA A 110 -7.74 -3.10 -3.16
N GLN A 111 -8.84 -3.05 -3.92
CA GLN A 111 -9.54 -1.79 -4.17
C GLN A 111 -10.12 -1.20 -2.88
N VAL A 112 -10.72 -2.05 -2.04
CA VAL A 112 -11.26 -1.60 -0.74
C VAL A 112 -10.13 -1.08 0.15
N LEU A 113 -8.99 -1.77 0.17
CA LEU A 113 -7.85 -1.31 0.97
C LEU A 113 -7.35 0.07 0.52
N ARG A 114 -7.29 0.29 -0.79
CA ARG A 114 -6.89 1.61 -1.31
C ARG A 114 -7.93 2.68 -0.96
N GLN A 115 -9.22 2.35 -1.03
CA GLN A 115 -10.27 3.27 -0.57
C GLN A 115 -10.13 3.60 0.91
N GLN A 116 -9.76 2.62 1.72
CA GLN A 116 -9.53 2.85 3.15
C GLN A 116 -8.33 3.78 3.39
N PHE A 117 -7.28 3.67 2.59
CA PHE A 117 -6.18 4.63 2.63
C PHE A 117 -6.72 6.06 2.38
N ILE A 118 -7.54 6.22 1.34
CA ILE A 118 -8.12 7.52 0.99
C ILE A 118 -8.94 8.09 2.15
N LEU A 119 -9.85 7.28 2.69
CA LEU A 119 -10.74 7.72 3.78
C LEU A 119 -9.95 8.09 5.03
N ARG A 120 -8.90 7.33 5.35
CA ARG A 120 -8.07 7.61 6.51
C ARG A 120 -7.26 8.88 6.34
N GLN A 121 -6.79 9.16 5.13
CA GLN A 121 -6.08 10.41 4.84
C GLN A 121 -7.01 11.62 4.99
N ILE A 122 -8.24 11.50 4.49
CA ILE A 122 -9.22 12.57 4.62
C ILE A 122 -9.54 12.83 6.09
N GLU A 123 -9.69 11.77 6.89
CA GLU A 123 -9.94 11.91 8.32
C GLU A 123 -8.80 12.62 9.04
N LYS A 124 -7.56 12.43 8.58
CA LYS A 124 -6.39 13.12 9.12
C LYS A 124 -6.30 14.58 8.69
N GLY A 125 -7.17 15.01 7.77
CA GLY A 125 -7.15 16.38 7.26
C GLY A 125 -6.37 16.58 5.98
N THR A 126 -5.98 15.50 5.30
CA THR A 126 -5.25 15.60 4.03
C THR A 126 -6.16 16.21 2.96
N GLY A 127 -5.71 17.29 2.32
CA GLY A 127 -6.48 17.92 1.25
C GLY A 127 -6.41 17.15 -0.06
N ALA A 128 -7.32 17.49 -0.98
CA ALA A 128 -7.48 16.74 -2.23
C ALA A 128 -6.24 16.77 -3.11
N PHE A 129 -5.53 17.90 -3.19
CA PHE A 129 -4.31 17.98 -4.01
C PHE A 129 -3.18 17.13 -3.46
N GLU A 130 -2.98 17.15 -2.14
CA GLU A 130 -1.96 16.33 -1.52
C GLU A 130 -2.32 14.85 -1.62
N LEU A 131 -3.59 14.51 -1.44
CA LEU A 131 -4.03 13.12 -1.58
C LEU A 131 -3.83 12.61 -3.01
N ALA A 132 -4.11 13.44 -4.01
CA ALA A 132 -3.85 13.10 -5.41
C ALA A 132 -2.36 12.82 -5.63
N ARG A 133 -1.48 13.62 -5.03
CA ARG A 133 -0.04 13.41 -5.09
C ARG A 133 0.35 12.05 -4.48
N LEU A 134 -0.17 11.76 -3.29
CA LEU A 134 0.12 10.49 -2.61
C LEU A 134 -0.30 9.28 -3.44
N LEU A 135 -1.41 9.39 -4.17
CA LEU A 135 -1.95 8.31 -4.99
C LEU A 135 -1.35 8.24 -6.39
N GLY A 136 -0.52 9.21 -6.77
CA GLY A 136 0.05 9.27 -8.11
C GLY A 136 -0.96 9.71 -9.19
N LEU A 137 -2.00 10.43 -8.80
CA LEU A 137 -3.00 10.94 -9.72
C LEU A 137 -2.54 12.28 -10.31
N LYS A 138 -2.90 12.54 -11.57
CA LYS A 138 -2.56 13.81 -12.23
C LYS A 138 -3.41 14.97 -11.73
N SER A 139 -4.61 14.67 -11.20
CA SER A 139 -5.59 15.66 -10.81
C SER A 139 -6.42 15.13 -9.65
N PRO A 140 -6.92 16.01 -8.75
CA PRO A 140 -7.79 15.58 -7.67
C PRO A 140 -9.24 15.35 -8.08
N VAL A 141 -9.58 15.49 -9.38
CA VAL A 141 -10.98 15.40 -9.84
C VAL A 141 -11.66 14.10 -9.40
N THR A 142 -10.97 12.97 -9.55
CA THR A 142 -11.54 11.67 -9.17
C THR A 142 -11.77 11.51 -7.68
N LEU A 143 -11.18 12.40 -6.86
CA LEU A 143 -11.32 12.36 -5.41
C LEU A 143 -12.47 13.20 -4.89
N GLU A 144 -13.11 14.00 -5.76
CA GLU A 144 -14.18 14.91 -5.32
C GLU A 144 -15.30 14.21 -4.57
N LYS A 145 -15.66 13.00 -5.01
CA LYS A 145 -16.73 12.22 -4.39
C LYS A 145 -16.45 11.90 -2.92
N TYR A 146 -15.20 11.85 -2.52
CA TYR A 146 -14.82 11.55 -1.14
C TYR A 146 -14.90 12.78 -0.24
N TYR A 147 -14.87 13.97 -0.81
CA TYR A 147 -14.92 15.24 -0.05
C TYR A 147 -16.32 15.84 0.01
N LYS A 148 -17.25 15.28 -0.76
CA LYS A 148 -18.66 15.70 -0.71
C LYS A 148 -19.40 14.86 0.31
N THR A 149 -19.97 15.48 1.29
CA THR A 149 -20.78 14.83 2.31
C THR A 149 -22.22 15.23 2.21
#